data_44940c90dc275a190bf0058541d3f656
#
_entry.id   44940c90dc275a190bf0058541d3f656
#
_cell.length_a   1.000
_cell.length_b   1.000
_cell.length_c   1.000
_cell.angle_alpha   90.00
_cell.angle_beta   90.00
_cell.angle_gamma   90.00
#
_symmetry.space_group_name_H-M   'P 1'
#
loop_
_entity.id
_entity.type
_entity.pdbx_description
1 polymer ?
#
loop_
_entity_poly.entity_id
_entity_poly.type
_entity_poly.pdbx_seq_one_letter_code
_entity_poly.pdbx_strand_id
1 'polypeptide(L)'
;MKILETERLLLRGLEQGDFKDVCKLLQDDEVMYAYEGAFNDQEVQNWLDRQFGRYRHDGFGLWGGGEKGSNELIGQCGITYQEFDGKRVPEIGYLFKKEFWHKGFAIEAAVACREYAFHTLGFEEVYSIIRDTNIASQKVARRNGMQKVATFIKHYRGV
;
A
#
# COMPACT_ATOMS: atom_id res chain seq x y z
N MET A 1 4.67 7.11 -14.50
CA MET A 1 5.33 8.35 -14.03
C MET A 1 5.91 8.12 -12.64
N LYS A 2 7.18 8.42 -12.50
CA LYS A 2 7.89 8.26 -11.22
C LYS A 2 7.29 9.19 -10.15
N ILE A 3 7.02 8.64 -8.97
CA ILE A 3 6.56 9.41 -7.81
C ILE A 3 7.73 9.65 -6.85
N LEU A 4 8.44 8.60 -6.46
CA LEU A 4 9.60 8.71 -5.60
C LEU A 4 10.55 7.53 -5.75
N GLU A 5 11.78 7.72 -5.29
CA GLU A 5 12.81 6.68 -5.29
C GLU A 5 13.37 6.48 -3.89
N THR A 6 13.77 5.26 -3.60
CA THR A 6 14.54 4.91 -2.42
C THR A 6 15.89 4.36 -2.86
N GLU A 7 16.67 3.80 -1.94
CA GLU A 7 17.94 3.17 -2.28
C GLU A 7 17.77 2.05 -3.31
N ARG A 8 16.74 1.19 -3.14
CA ARG A 8 16.52 0.01 -4.00
C ARG A 8 15.25 0.07 -4.83
N LEU A 9 14.30 0.95 -4.50
CA LEU A 9 12.96 0.94 -5.08
C LEU A 9 12.66 2.18 -5.88
N LEU A 10 11.81 1.99 -6.89
CA LEU A 10 11.16 3.05 -7.63
C LEU A 10 9.65 2.89 -7.44
N LEU A 11 8.97 3.93 -6.93
CA LEU A 11 7.51 3.97 -6.84
C LEU A 11 6.98 4.88 -7.95
N ARG A 12 5.98 4.38 -8.67
CA ARG A 12 5.37 5.08 -9.79
C ARG A 12 3.86 4.88 -9.82
N GLY A 13 3.17 5.78 -10.52
CA GLY A 13 1.74 5.60 -10.77
C GLY A 13 1.48 4.30 -11.54
N LEU A 14 0.41 3.62 -11.16
CA LEU A 14 -0.05 2.42 -11.87
C LEU A 14 -0.77 2.81 -13.15
N GLU A 15 -0.72 1.92 -14.14
CA GLU A 15 -1.37 2.06 -15.43
C GLU A 15 -2.18 0.81 -15.74
N GLN A 16 -3.06 0.87 -16.73
CA GLN A 16 -3.85 -0.30 -17.13
C GLN A 16 -2.96 -1.46 -17.58
N GLY A 17 -1.82 -1.17 -18.20
CA GLY A 17 -0.84 -2.18 -18.60
C GLY A 17 -0.24 -2.98 -17.45
N ASP A 18 -0.42 -2.52 -16.22
CA ASP A 18 0.04 -3.23 -15.01
C ASP A 18 -0.91 -4.33 -14.54
N PHE A 19 -2.06 -4.50 -15.19
CA PHE A 19 -3.11 -5.42 -14.74
C PHE A 19 -2.57 -6.82 -14.43
N LYS A 20 -1.78 -7.40 -15.33
CA LYS A 20 -1.26 -8.77 -15.16
C LYS A 20 -0.33 -8.89 -13.94
N ASP A 21 0.53 -7.90 -13.73
CA ASP A 21 1.43 -7.90 -12.58
C ASP A 21 0.67 -7.66 -11.28
N VAL A 22 -0.34 -6.81 -11.32
CA VAL A 22 -1.22 -6.58 -10.17
C VAL A 22 -1.99 -7.85 -9.81
N CYS A 23 -2.44 -8.62 -10.81
CA CYS A 23 -3.05 -9.93 -10.56
C CYS A 23 -2.12 -10.88 -9.81
N LYS A 24 -0.84 -10.90 -10.13
CA LYS A 24 0.14 -11.75 -9.44
C LYS A 24 0.22 -11.41 -7.95
N LEU A 25 -0.03 -10.18 -7.59
CA LEU A 25 -0.03 -9.71 -6.21
C LEU A 25 -1.39 -9.97 -5.53
N LEU A 26 -2.48 -9.50 -6.14
CA LEU A 26 -3.81 -9.48 -5.51
C LEU A 26 -4.56 -10.80 -5.63
N GLN A 27 -4.07 -11.74 -6.42
CA GLN A 27 -4.67 -13.08 -6.56
C GLN A 27 -3.86 -14.16 -5.83
N ASP A 28 -2.88 -13.77 -5.02
CA ASP A 28 -2.13 -14.67 -4.16
C ASP A 28 -2.80 -14.72 -2.77
N ASP A 29 -3.29 -15.88 -2.36
CA ASP A 29 -4.00 -16.05 -1.09
C ASP A 29 -3.13 -15.72 0.12
N GLU A 30 -1.84 -16.04 0.08
CA GLU A 30 -0.93 -15.75 1.19
C GLU A 30 -0.71 -14.24 1.34
N VAL A 31 -0.58 -13.54 0.22
CA VAL A 31 -0.45 -12.08 0.23
C VAL A 31 -1.74 -11.42 0.72
N MET A 32 -2.88 -11.96 0.28
CA MET A 32 -4.18 -11.32 0.49
C MET A 32 -4.94 -11.79 1.74
N TYR A 33 -4.32 -12.60 2.60
CA TYR A 33 -5.06 -13.09 3.77
C TYR A 33 -5.60 -11.95 4.67
N ALA A 34 -4.88 -10.84 4.77
CA ALA A 34 -5.29 -9.68 5.56
C ALA A 34 -6.49 -8.94 4.95
N TYR A 35 -6.84 -9.24 3.69
CA TYR A 35 -7.95 -8.65 2.95
C TYR A 35 -9.02 -9.71 2.63
N GLU A 36 -9.05 -10.82 3.40
CA GLU A 36 -10.02 -11.90 3.29
C GLU A 36 -9.92 -12.71 2.01
N GLY A 37 -8.70 -12.81 1.47
CA GLY A 37 -8.39 -13.71 0.36
C GLY A 37 -8.19 -13.03 -0.99
N ALA A 38 -7.80 -13.85 -1.96
CA ALA A 38 -7.46 -13.40 -3.29
C ALA A 38 -8.64 -12.77 -4.03
N PHE A 39 -8.34 -11.80 -4.87
CA PHE A 39 -9.32 -11.16 -5.74
C PHE A 39 -9.48 -11.94 -7.04
N ASN A 40 -10.69 -11.90 -7.60
CA ASN A 40 -10.91 -12.31 -9.00
C ASN A 40 -10.49 -11.16 -9.95
N ASP A 41 -10.55 -11.42 -11.26
CA ASP A 41 -10.11 -10.43 -12.25
C ASP A 41 -10.92 -9.13 -12.18
N GLN A 42 -12.22 -9.22 -11.97
CA GLN A 42 -13.06 -8.01 -11.87
C GLN A 42 -12.70 -7.20 -10.62
N GLU A 43 -12.42 -7.86 -9.52
CA GLU A 43 -12.01 -7.18 -8.28
C GLU A 43 -10.65 -6.49 -8.46
N VAL A 44 -9.72 -7.09 -9.20
CA VAL A 44 -8.44 -6.47 -9.53
C VAL A 44 -8.66 -5.22 -10.38
N GLN A 45 -9.53 -5.31 -11.40
CA GLN A 45 -9.82 -4.13 -12.24
C GLN A 45 -10.47 -3.02 -11.42
N ASN A 46 -11.41 -3.36 -10.54
CA ASN A 46 -12.04 -2.39 -9.66
C ASN A 46 -11.01 -1.72 -8.74
N TRP A 47 -10.06 -2.49 -8.24
CA TRP A 47 -8.97 -1.99 -7.40
C TRP A 47 -8.09 -1.00 -8.20
N LEU A 48 -7.71 -1.35 -9.43
CA LEU A 48 -6.93 -0.45 -10.31
C LEU A 48 -7.70 0.85 -10.59
N ASP A 49 -8.98 0.73 -10.94
CA ASP A 49 -9.82 1.91 -11.24
C ASP A 49 -9.90 2.83 -10.02
N ARG A 50 -9.93 2.26 -8.82
CA ARG A 50 -9.92 3.03 -7.58
C ARG A 50 -8.62 3.82 -7.43
N GLN A 51 -7.48 3.22 -7.78
CA GLN A 51 -6.21 3.94 -7.72
C GLN A 51 -6.19 5.09 -8.74
N PHE A 52 -6.66 4.87 -9.95
CA PHE A 52 -6.77 5.93 -10.95
C PHE A 52 -7.64 7.08 -10.47
N GLY A 53 -8.76 6.77 -9.81
CA GLY A 53 -9.63 7.77 -9.19
C GLY A 53 -8.92 8.56 -8.09
N ARG A 54 -8.20 7.88 -7.22
CA ARG A 54 -7.42 8.52 -6.16
C ARG A 54 -6.36 9.47 -6.72
N TYR A 55 -5.64 9.04 -7.76
CA TYR A 55 -4.64 9.91 -8.39
C TYR A 55 -5.25 11.19 -8.91
N ARG A 56 -6.45 11.12 -9.51
CA ARG A 56 -7.15 12.28 -10.06
C ARG A 56 -7.72 13.19 -8.97
N HIS A 57 -8.32 12.62 -7.93
CA HIS A 57 -9.06 13.38 -6.91
C HIS A 57 -8.19 13.81 -5.73
N ASP A 58 -7.30 12.94 -5.28
CA ASP A 58 -6.48 13.19 -4.09
C ASP A 58 -5.05 13.60 -4.43
N GLY A 59 -4.60 13.31 -5.63
CA GLY A 59 -3.22 13.56 -6.05
C GLY A 59 -2.23 12.48 -5.61
N PHE A 60 -2.72 11.42 -4.97
CA PHE A 60 -1.92 10.28 -4.52
C PHE A 60 -2.81 9.04 -4.41
N GLY A 61 -2.22 7.90 -4.13
CA GLY A 61 -2.91 6.64 -3.97
C GLY A 61 -1.89 5.53 -3.73
N LEU A 62 -2.25 4.30 -4.01
CA LEU A 62 -1.29 3.20 -3.97
C LEU A 62 -0.53 3.19 -5.30
N TRP A 63 0.79 3.21 -5.21
CA TRP A 63 1.69 3.25 -6.36
C TRP A 63 2.32 1.89 -6.58
N GLY A 64 2.70 1.61 -7.81
CA GLY A 64 3.45 0.40 -8.13
C GLY A 64 4.91 0.55 -7.75
N GLY A 65 5.47 -0.49 -7.12
CA GLY A 65 6.86 -0.52 -6.71
C GLY A 65 7.66 -1.58 -7.46
N GLY A 66 8.86 -1.22 -7.87
CA GLY A 66 9.81 -2.14 -8.48
C GLY A 66 11.22 -1.86 -8.01
N GLU A 67 12.09 -2.85 -8.17
CA GLU A 67 13.51 -2.65 -7.91
C GLU A 67 14.10 -1.78 -9.04
N LYS A 68 15.00 -0.87 -8.66
CA LYS A 68 15.71 -0.05 -9.63
C LYS A 68 16.43 -0.93 -10.64
N GLY A 69 16.34 -0.58 -11.93
CA GLY A 69 16.95 -1.35 -13.00
C GLY A 69 16.12 -2.52 -13.49
N SER A 70 14.95 -2.77 -12.91
CA SER A 70 14.00 -3.79 -13.34
C SER A 70 12.68 -3.17 -13.75
N ASN A 71 12.00 -3.80 -14.71
CA ASN A 71 10.65 -3.40 -15.11
C ASN A 71 9.58 -4.21 -14.38
N GLU A 72 9.98 -5.15 -13.52
CA GLU A 72 9.05 -5.99 -12.80
C GLU A 72 8.40 -5.22 -11.65
N LEU A 73 7.07 -5.30 -11.56
CA LEU A 73 6.32 -4.79 -10.42
C LEU A 73 6.37 -5.84 -9.30
N ILE A 74 6.97 -5.50 -8.17
CA ILE A 74 7.14 -6.43 -7.06
C ILE A 74 6.14 -6.19 -5.92
N GLY A 75 5.47 -5.05 -5.91
CA GLY A 75 4.50 -4.73 -4.89
C GLY A 75 3.83 -3.39 -5.12
N GLN A 76 3.10 -2.94 -4.12
CA GLN A 76 2.50 -1.62 -4.12
C GLN A 76 2.67 -0.99 -2.74
N CYS A 77 2.78 0.32 -2.73
CA CYS A 77 2.89 1.09 -1.50
C CYS A 77 2.41 2.51 -1.79
N GLY A 78 1.80 3.13 -0.82
CA GLY A 78 1.36 4.51 -1.02
C GLY A 78 0.54 5.04 0.14
N ILE A 79 -0.22 6.07 -0.18
CA ILE A 79 -1.03 6.81 0.78
C ILE A 79 -2.45 6.84 0.25
N THR A 80 -3.41 6.53 1.12
CA THR A 80 -4.83 6.60 0.79
C THR A 80 -5.56 7.24 1.95
N TYR A 81 -6.69 7.90 1.66
CA TYR A 81 -7.59 8.32 2.73
C TYR A 81 -8.42 7.13 3.20
N GLN A 82 -8.49 6.98 4.51
CA GLN A 82 -9.33 5.97 5.15
C GLN A 82 -10.12 6.65 6.28
N GLU A 83 -11.21 6.01 6.68
CA GLU A 83 -11.98 6.49 7.82
C GLU A 83 -11.51 5.82 9.10
N PHE A 84 -11.29 6.63 10.11
CA PHE A 84 -10.94 6.18 11.45
C PHE A 84 -11.53 7.14 12.47
N ASP A 85 -12.31 6.59 13.40
CA ASP A 85 -12.95 7.39 14.48
C ASP A 85 -13.76 8.57 13.94
N GLY A 86 -14.53 8.33 12.88
CA GLY A 86 -15.36 9.34 12.23
C GLY A 86 -14.59 10.40 11.45
N LYS A 87 -13.29 10.21 11.27
CA LYS A 87 -12.43 11.15 10.55
C LYS A 87 -11.84 10.50 9.31
N ARG A 88 -11.55 11.34 8.32
CA ARG A 88 -10.82 10.93 7.13
C ARG A 88 -9.33 11.16 7.37
N VAL A 89 -8.55 10.08 7.41
CA VAL A 89 -7.13 10.15 7.75
C VAL A 89 -6.26 9.57 6.63
N PRO A 90 -5.04 10.11 6.44
CA PRO A 90 -4.11 9.52 5.48
C PRO A 90 -3.50 8.25 6.06
N GLU A 91 -3.56 7.17 5.28
CA GLU A 91 -3.03 5.88 5.68
C GLU A 91 -1.89 5.46 4.75
N ILE A 92 -0.80 4.97 5.34
CA ILE A 92 0.28 4.31 4.60
C ILE A 92 -0.06 2.84 4.50
N GLY A 93 -0.21 2.35 3.27
CA GLY A 93 -0.45 0.95 2.97
C GLY A 93 0.66 0.38 2.10
N TYR A 94 0.91 -0.91 2.23
CA TYR A 94 1.92 -1.60 1.43
C TYR A 94 1.58 -3.07 1.32
N LEU A 95 1.98 -3.67 0.19
CA LEU A 95 1.76 -5.08 -0.10
C LEU A 95 2.82 -5.51 -1.11
N PHE A 96 3.53 -6.59 -0.83
CA PHE A 96 4.58 -7.10 -1.72
C PHE A 96 4.34 -8.56 -2.06
N LYS A 97 4.77 -8.98 -3.25
CA LYS A 97 4.77 -10.38 -3.66
C LYS A 97 5.59 -11.18 -2.66
N LYS A 98 5.16 -12.40 -2.32
CA LYS A 98 5.76 -13.17 -1.24
C LYS A 98 7.23 -13.50 -1.46
N GLU A 99 7.68 -13.64 -2.71
CA GLU A 99 9.09 -13.89 -3.02
C GLU A 99 10.01 -12.72 -2.68
N PHE A 100 9.43 -11.55 -2.39
CA PHE A 100 10.18 -10.36 -1.97
C PHE A 100 10.04 -10.07 -0.47
N TRP A 101 9.37 -10.93 0.28
CA TRP A 101 9.26 -10.78 1.73
C TRP A 101 10.61 -11.02 2.42
N HIS A 102 10.75 -10.49 3.64
CA HIS A 102 11.93 -10.64 4.49
C HIS A 102 13.21 -10.05 3.91
N LYS A 103 13.09 -9.09 3.00
CA LYS A 103 14.22 -8.41 2.36
C LYS A 103 14.28 -6.92 2.69
N GLY A 104 13.38 -6.44 3.56
CA GLY A 104 13.34 -5.05 3.98
C GLY A 104 12.64 -4.09 3.01
N PHE A 105 11.98 -4.57 1.97
CA PHE A 105 11.31 -3.69 1.01
C PHE A 105 10.11 -2.96 1.63
N ALA A 106 9.33 -3.64 2.45
CA ALA A 106 8.14 -3.03 3.06
C ALA A 106 8.52 -1.85 3.96
N ILE A 107 9.52 -1.99 4.82
CA ILE A 107 9.97 -0.88 5.66
C ILE A 107 10.60 0.23 4.84
N GLU A 108 11.38 -0.10 3.82
CA GLU A 108 11.99 0.89 2.94
C GLU A 108 10.92 1.74 2.24
N ALA A 109 9.90 1.10 1.67
CA ALA A 109 8.79 1.78 1.03
C ALA A 109 7.95 2.59 2.02
N ALA A 110 7.65 2.03 3.19
CA ALA A 110 6.85 2.70 4.21
C ALA A 110 7.53 3.96 4.74
N VAL A 111 8.84 3.92 4.98
CA VAL A 111 9.60 5.10 5.40
C VAL A 111 9.53 6.19 4.33
N ALA A 112 9.72 5.81 3.06
CA ALA A 112 9.66 6.77 1.95
C ALA A 112 8.27 7.41 1.84
N CYS A 113 7.20 6.63 2.01
CA CYS A 113 5.84 7.16 1.99
C CYS A 113 5.57 8.09 3.18
N ARG A 114 6.08 7.76 4.37
CA ARG A 114 5.98 8.63 5.54
C ARG A 114 6.64 9.98 5.27
N GLU A 115 7.86 9.98 4.76
CA GLU A 115 8.59 11.22 4.44
C GLU A 115 7.85 12.02 3.37
N TYR A 116 7.34 11.35 2.34
CA TYR A 116 6.55 12.00 1.30
C TYR A 116 5.27 12.63 1.87
N ALA A 117 4.58 11.93 2.76
CA ALA A 117 3.36 12.44 3.40
C ALA A 117 3.63 13.71 4.21
N PHE A 118 4.69 13.73 5.00
CA PHE A 118 5.02 14.89 5.83
C PHE A 118 5.60 16.04 5.02
N HIS A 119 6.58 15.77 4.18
CA HIS A 119 7.37 16.82 3.53
C HIS A 119 6.79 17.30 2.21
N THR A 120 6.15 16.42 1.44
CA THR A 120 5.58 16.78 0.14
C THR A 120 4.10 17.09 0.23
N LEU A 121 3.33 16.27 0.93
CA LEU A 121 1.89 16.44 1.04
C LEU A 121 1.48 17.32 2.22
N GLY A 122 2.37 17.55 3.19
CA GLY A 122 2.12 18.44 4.31
C GLY A 122 1.21 17.89 5.39
N PHE A 123 1.02 16.58 5.47
CA PHE A 123 0.25 15.98 6.56
C PHE A 123 0.99 16.12 7.89
N GLU A 124 0.22 16.33 8.96
CA GLU A 124 0.75 16.38 10.33
C GLU A 124 0.79 15.00 10.97
N GLU A 125 -0.09 14.10 10.54
CA GLU A 125 -0.20 12.74 11.04
C GLU A 125 -0.44 11.78 9.90
N VAL A 126 0.08 10.55 10.03
CA VAL A 126 -0.22 9.44 9.13
C VAL A 126 -0.51 8.20 9.95
N TYR A 127 -1.30 7.30 9.38
CA TYR A 127 -1.80 6.11 10.05
C TYR A 127 -1.47 4.87 9.23
N SER A 128 -1.51 3.71 9.86
CA SER A 128 -1.57 2.41 9.19
C SER A 128 -2.63 1.58 9.89
N ILE A 129 -3.56 1.05 9.09
CA ILE A 129 -4.65 0.20 9.60
C ILE A 129 -4.24 -1.25 9.29
N ILE A 130 -4.01 -2.03 10.34
CA ILE A 130 -3.39 -3.34 10.21
C ILE A 130 -4.26 -4.36 10.95
N ARG A 131 -4.51 -5.50 10.31
CA ARG A 131 -5.21 -6.62 10.94
C ARG A 131 -4.43 -7.07 12.19
N ASP A 132 -5.13 -7.37 13.29
CA ASP A 132 -4.52 -7.72 14.57
C ASP A 132 -3.64 -8.99 14.51
N THR A 133 -3.91 -9.88 13.57
CA THR A 133 -3.12 -11.09 13.34
C THR A 133 -1.92 -10.86 12.41
N ASN A 134 -1.85 -9.70 11.75
CA ASN A 134 -0.76 -9.39 10.83
C ASN A 134 0.46 -8.83 11.56
N ILE A 135 1.18 -9.71 12.24
CA ILE A 135 2.33 -9.34 13.06
C ILE A 135 3.46 -8.72 12.24
N ALA A 136 3.68 -9.22 11.02
CA ALA A 136 4.73 -8.69 10.14
C ALA A 136 4.50 -7.21 9.82
N SER A 137 3.27 -6.83 9.44
CA SER A 137 2.93 -5.43 9.16
C SER A 137 2.99 -4.56 10.42
N GLN A 138 2.64 -5.10 11.58
CA GLN A 138 2.77 -4.37 12.85
C GLN A 138 4.24 -4.05 13.16
N LYS A 139 5.14 -4.99 12.89
CA LYS A 139 6.59 -4.76 13.05
C LYS A 139 7.10 -3.67 12.10
N VAL A 140 6.65 -3.68 10.84
CA VAL A 140 6.99 -2.63 9.89
C VAL A 140 6.50 -1.27 10.37
N ALA A 141 5.26 -1.18 10.85
CA ALA A 141 4.71 0.06 11.37
C ALA A 141 5.53 0.59 12.55
N ARG A 142 5.90 -0.27 13.48
CA ARG A 142 6.74 0.13 14.63
C ARG A 142 8.11 0.62 14.19
N ARG A 143 8.75 -0.07 13.25
CA ARG A 143 10.05 0.38 12.68
C ARG A 143 9.91 1.70 11.95
N ASN A 144 8.73 2.00 11.41
CA ASN A 144 8.42 3.28 10.79
C ASN A 144 8.08 4.38 11.81
N GLY A 145 8.25 4.11 13.10
CA GLY A 145 8.03 5.07 14.17
C GLY A 145 6.57 5.22 14.61
N MET A 146 5.70 4.32 14.19
CA MET A 146 4.28 4.40 14.51
C MET A 146 3.95 3.75 15.85
N GLN A 147 2.92 4.27 16.52
CA GLN A 147 2.41 3.74 17.78
C GLN A 147 0.97 3.27 17.59
N LYS A 148 0.64 2.18 18.27
CA LYS A 148 -0.74 1.69 18.30
C LYS A 148 -1.61 2.65 19.13
N VAL A 149 -2.66 3.21 18.52
CA VAL A 149 -3.55 4.16 19.18
C VAL A 149 -4.96 3.60 19.43
N ALA A 150 -5.39 2.59 18.65
CA ALA A 150 -6.72 2.02 18.81
C ALA A 150 -6.82 0.64 18.16
N THR A 151 -7.87 -0.09 18.60
CA THR A 151 -8.31 -1.32 17.95
C THR A 151 -9.78 -1.16 17.59
N PHE A 152 -10.19 -1.58 16.39
CA PHE A 152 -11.57 -1.49 15.94
C PHE A 152 -11.84 -2.60 14.93
N ILE A 153 -13.12 -2.78 14.60
CA ILE A 153 -13.55 -3.76 13.59
C ILE A 153 -13.69 -3.04 12.27
N LYS A 154 -13.03 -3.56 11.23
CA LYS A 154 -13.13 -3.06 9.87
C LYS A 154 -13.70 -4.15 8.97
N HIS A 155 -14.70 -3.80 8.18
CA HIS A 155 -15.31 -4.71 7.21
C HIS A 155 -14.69 -4.49 5.83
N TYR A 156 -14.41 -5.59 5.13
CA TYR A 156 -13.89 -5.58 3.77
C TYR A 156 -14.96 -6.14 2.82
N ARG A 157 -14.89 -5.76 1.54
CA ARG A 157 -15.78 -6.23 0.49
C ARG A 157 -17.26 -5.96 0.78
N GLY A 158 -17.55 -4.87 1.50
CA GLY A 158 -18.92 -4.46 1.79
C GLY A 158 -19.65 -5.32 2.83
N VAL A 159 -18.94 -6.11 3.56
CA VAL A 159 -19.53 -7.01 4.57
C VAL A 159 -19.47 -6.37 5.94
#